data_10729c1dce9f438ce5ffa03e52e1b8c5
#
_entry.id   10729c1dce9f438ce5ffa03e52e1b8c5
#
_cell.length_a   1.000
_cell.length_b   1.000
_cell.length_c   1.000
_cell.angle_alpha   90.00
_cell.angle_beta   90.00
_cell.angle_gamma   90.00
#
_symmetry.space_group_name_H-M   'P 1'
#
loop_
_entity.id
_entity.type
_entity.pdbx_description
1 polymer ?
#
loop_
_entity_poly.entity_id
_entity_poly.type
_entity_poly.pdbx_seq_one_letter_code
_entity_poly.pdbx_strand_id
1 'polypeptide(L)'
;MIKKILLASVLLLTGQVVLAQDEEVDKFQEGTHYLKIDQASAMPDDGKVEVTVIFSYLCSHCNALEPYVENWEKKKPDYVKMNRIHVDFGGASSMMARGYIAAEMTGIADQSHSAMMDAIWKQHRQFRNPDQLATFYANFGVDKDRFLANYNSFALDSQLRRNTQNVKTFGVKGTPCIVVNRKYLVQNTSVIMDVVDYLIARETVAAAQ
;
A
#
# COMPACT_ATOMS: atom_id res chain seq x y z
N MET A 1 34.20 74.09 40.72
CA MET A 1 34.81 72.78 40.25
C MET A 1 33.66 71.84 39.98
N ILE A 2 33.28 71.68 38.73
CA ILE A 2 32.08 70.90 38.32
C ILE A 2 32.60 69.61 37.71
N LYS A 3 32.36 68.47 38.39
CA LYS A 3 32.66 67.12 37.86
C LYS A 3 31.59 66.71 36.86
N LYS A 4 31.96 66.59 35.61
CA LYS A 4 31.09 65.98 34.54
C LYS A 4 31.09 64.44 34.70
N ILE A 5 29.91 63.87 34.94
CA ILE A 5 29.67 62.41 34.92
C ILE A 5 29.22 62.09 33.51
N LEU A 6 30.02 61.35 32.80
CA LEU A 6 29.65 60.73 31.50
C LEU A 6 28.93 59.43 31.78
N LEU A 7 27.63 59.37 31.46
CA LEU A 7 26.86 58.10 31.39
C LEU A 7 27.15 57.48 30.02
N ALA A 8 27.77 56.32 30.03
CA ALA A 8 27.91 55.48 28.86
C ALA A 8 26.69 54.57 28.76
N SER A 9 25.84 54.82 27.78
CA SER A 9 24.70 53.96 27.45
C SER A 9 25.21 52.75 26.63
N VAL A 10 25.22 51.59 27.25
CA VAL A 10 25.48 50.32 26.55
C VAL A 10 24.19 49.87 25.90
N LEU A 11 24.14 49.97 24.58
CA LEU A 11 23.04 49.44 23.76
C LEU A 11 23.24 47.94 23.60
N LEU A 12 22.49 47.15 24.36
CA LEU A 12 22.40 45.68 24.17
C LEU A 12 21.55 45.40 22.93
N LEU A 13 22.20 45.11 21.80
CA LEU A 13 21.57 44.50 20.65
C LEU A 13 21.28 43.03 20.99
N THR A 14 20.06 42.73 21.41
CA THR A 14 19.55 41.37 21.43
C THR A 14 19.28 40.95 19.99
N GLY A 15 20.22 40.24 19.37
CA GLY A 15 19.99 39.56 18.10
C GLY A 15 18.93 38.49 18.27
N GLN A 16 17.74 38.76 17.77
CA GLN A 16 16.72 37.71 17.60
C GLN A 16 17.23 36.82 16.47
N VAL A 17 17.70 35.65 16.85
CA VAL A 17 17.87 34.52 15.89
C VAL A 17 16.48 34.11 15.50
N VAL A 18 15.98 34.61 14.38
CA VAL A 18 14.83 34.02 13.70
C VAL A 18 15.31 32.68 13.17
N LEU A 19 15.01 31.62 13.90
CA LEU A 19 15.05 30.28 13.34
C LEU A 19 14.03 30.28 12.21
N ALA A 20 14.47 30.40 10.97
CA ALA A 20 13.68 30.04 9.82
C ALA A 20 13.34 28.56 10.00
N GLN A 21 12.15 28.27 10.44
CA GLN A 21 11.54 26.97 10.22
C GLN A 21 11.41 26.89 8.70
N ASP A 22 12.30 26.12 8.06
CA ASP A 22 12.06 25.64 6.73
C ASP A 22 10.72 24.88 6.81
N GLU A 23 9.62 25.55 6.46
CA GLU A 23 8.39 24.89 6.05
C GLU A 23 8.81 24.09 4.83
N GLU A 24 9.18 22.83 5.04
CA GLU A 24 9.29 21.85 3.97
C GLU A 24 7.90 21.80 3.34
N VAL A 25 7.73 22.54 2.25
CA VAL A 25 6.47 22.59 1.49
C VAL A 25 6.12 21.14 1.21
N ASP A 26 5.05 20.66 1.82
CA ASP A 26 4.59 19.27 1.71
C ASP A 26 4.57 18.89 0.23
N LYS A 27 5.56 18.13 -0.22
CA LYS A 27 5.75 17.71 -1.63
C LYS A 27 4.49 17.11 -2.21
N PHE A 28 3.68 16.46 -1.37
CA PHE A 28 2.41 15.86 -1.74
C PHE A 28 1.30 16.32 -0.81
N GLN A 29 0.16 16.69 -1.38
CA GLN A 29 -0.97 17.31 -0.69
C GLN A 29 -2.15 16.35 -0.54
N GLU A 30 -2.77 16.37 0.65
CA GLU A 30 -4.05 15.72 0.91
C GLU A 30 -5.14 16.27 -0.04
N GLY A 31 -6.02 15.41 -0.48
CA GLY A 31 -7.09 15.75 -1.44
C GLY A 31 -6.63 15.75 -2.90
N THR A 32 -5.33 15.90 -3.16
CA THR A 32 -4.75 15.90 -4.51
C THR A 32 -4.00 14.61 -4.81
N HIS A 33 -3.06 14.21 -3.95
CA HIS A 33 -2.17 13.07 -4.16
C HIS A 33 -2.59 11.86 -3.33
N TYR A 34 -3.19 12.09 -2.17
CA TYR A 34 -3.73 11.06 -1.30
C TYR A 34 -4.95 11.57 -0.53
N LEU A 35 -5.73 10.64 0.01
CA LEU A 35 -6.86 10.94 0.89
C LEU A 35 -6.58 10.35 2.27
N LYS A 36 -6.99 11.03 3.33
CA LYS A 36 -7.05 10.42 4.66
C LYS A 36 -8.25 9.49 4.76
N ILE A 37 -8.08 8.39 5.47
CA ILE A 37 -9.12 7.40 5.74
C ILE A 37 -9.71 7.72 7.11
N ASP A 38 -10.97 8.16 7.15
CA ASP A 38 -11.64 8.64 8.37
C ASP A 38 -11.81 7.55 9.44
N GLN A 39 -11.95 6.29 9.02
CA GLN A 39 -12.15 5.13 9.90
C GLN A 39 -10.94 4.21 9.88
N ALA A 40 -9.75 4.77 10.06
CA ALA A 40 -8.54 3.98 10.15
C ALA A 40 -8.68 2.96 11.30
N SER A 41 -8.71 1.67 10.96
CA SER A 41 -8.67 0.61 11.97
C SER A 41 -7.29 0.58 12.63
N ALA A 42 -7.28 0.27 13.94
CA ALA A 42 -6.03 0.14 14.67
C ALA A 42 -5.04 -0.80 13.95
N MET A 43 -3.81 -0.34 13.81
CA MET A 43 -2.71 -1.15 13.31
C MET A 43 -2.26 -2.17 14.38
N PRO A 44 -1.78 -3.35 13.99
CA PRO A 44 -0.96 -4.13 14.88
C PRO A 44 0.25 -3.29 15.32
N ASP A 45 0.51 -3.24 16.61
CA ASP A 45 1.69 -2.55 17.17
C ASP A 45 2.94 -3.45 17.03
N ASP A 46 3.32 -3.70 15.77
CA ASP A 46 4.52 -4.48 15.43
C ASP A 46 5.70 -3.58 14.98
N GLY A 47 5.55 -2.26 15.14
CA GLY A 47 6.56 -1.27 14.80
C GLY A 47 6.81 -1.14 13.29
N LYS A 48 5.93 -1.70 12.45
CA LYS A 48 6.07 -1.66 11.00
C LYS A 48 5.05 -0.74 10.35
N VAL A 49 5.45 -0.09 9.27
CA VAL A 49 4.54 0.64 8.39
C VAL A 49 3.95 -0.34 7.38
N GLU A 50 2.62 -0.47 7.36
CA GLU A 50 1.92 -1.34 6.40
C GLU A 50 1.66 -0.60 5.09
N VAL A 51 2.04 -1.21 3.98
CA VAL A 51 1.70 -0.78 2.62
C VAL A 51 0.83 -1.86 1.98
N THR A 52 -0.41 -1.53 1.65
CA THR A 52 -1.36 -2.47 1.05
C THR A 52 -1.67 -2.05 -0.39
N VAL A 53 -1.24 -2.86 -1.36
CA VAL A 53 -1.58 -2.68 -2.77
C VAL A 53 -2.94 -3.32 -3.04
N ILE A 54 -3.88 -2.51 -3.50
CA ILE A 54 -5.24 -2.95 -3.83
C ILE A 54 -5.35 -3.04 -5.35
N PHE A 55 -5.60 -4.24 -5.84
CA PHE A 55 -5.47 -4.56 -7.25
C PHE A 55 -6.54 -5.53 -7.76
N SER A 56 -6.56 -5.72 -9.07
CA SER A 56 -7.28 -6.82 -9.73
C SER A 56 -6.41 -7.37 -10.86
N TYR A 57 -6.32 -8.68 -10.98
CA TYR A 57 -5.68 -9.33 -12.13
C TYR A 57 -6.34 -8.94 -13.47
N LEU A 58 -7.62 -8.55 -13.45
CA LEU A 58 -8.38 -8.17 -14.63
C LEU A 58 -8.28 -6.66 -14.96
N CYS A 59 -7.46 -5.90 -14.23
CA CYS A 59 -7.29 -4.47 -14.42
C CYS A 59 -6.00 -4.16 -15.20
N SER A 60 -6.12 -3.55 -16.37
CA SER A 60 -4.98 -3.15 -17.23
C SER A 60 -4.04 -2.16 -16.54
N HIS A 61 -4.59 -1.22 -15.75
CA HIS A 61 -3.78 -0.27 -15.00
C HIS A 61 -3.01 -0.94 -13.86
N CYS A 62 -3.55 -2.02 -13.26
CA CYS A 62 -2.82 -2.82 -12.27
C CYS A 62 -1.64 -3.53 -12.93
N ASN A 63 -1.86 -4.14 -14.10
CA ASN A 63 -0.78 -4.77 -14.87
C ASN A 63 0.32 -3.75 -15.26
N ALA A 64 -0.06 -2.53 -15.62
CA ALA A 64 0.91 -1.47 -15.95
C ALA A 64 1.70 -0.97 -14.73
N LEU A 65 1.09 -0.97 -13.53
CA LEU A 65 1.73 -0.55 -12.28
C LEU A 65 2.65 -1.63 -11.70
N GLU A 66 2.36 -2.91 -11.91
CA GLU A 66 3.03 -4.03 -11.23
C GLU A 66 4.56 -4.01 -11.33
N PRO A 67 5.20 -3.71 -12.48
CA PRO A 67 6.67 -3.63 -12.54
C PRO A 67 7.27 -2.56 -11.60
N TYR A 68 6.55 -1.48 -11.36
CA TYR A 68 6.98 -0.41 -10.44
C TYR A 68 6.85 -0.87 -8.98
N VAL A 69 5.75 -1.55 -8.65
CA VAL A 69 5.51 -2.12 -7.32
C VAL A 69 6.56 -3.19 -7.00
N GLU A 70 6.83 -4.12 -7.91
CA GLU A 70 7.86 -5.15 -7.73
C GLU A 70 9.27 -4.57 -7.52
N ASN A 71 9.62 -3.55 -8.32
CA ASN A 71 10.93 -2.89 -8.17
C ASN A 71 11.03 -2.15 -6.83
N TRP A 72 9.94 -1.54 -6.39
CA TRP A 72 9.85 -0.87 -5.10
C TRP A 72 9.91 -1.88 -3.95
N GLU A 73 9.19 -2.98 -4.02
CA GLU A 73 9.17 -4.04 -3.00
C GLU A 73 10.56 -4.61 -2.72
N LYS A 74 11.40 -4.76 -3.76
CA LYS A 74 12.80 -5.20 -3.62
C LYS A 74 13.71 -4.21 -2.90
N LYS A 75 13.30 -2.94 -2.81
CA LYS A 75 14.11 -1.83 -2.26
C LYS A 75 13.53 -1.24 -0.98
N LYS A 76 12.29 -1.61 -0.62
CA LYS A 76 11.62 -1.08 0.56
C LYS A 76 12.44 -1.35 1.84
N PRO A 77 12.39 -0.46 2.83
CA PRO A 77 13.03 -0.70 4.12
C PRO A 77 12.44 -1.91 4.86
N ASP A 78 13.23 -2.55 5.72
CA ASP A 78 12.81 -3.73 6.49
C ASP A 78 11.66 -3.45 7.47
N TYR A 79 11.52 -2.19 7.91
CA TYR A 79 10.40 -1.75 8.74
C TYR A 79 9.09 -1.55 7.96
N VAL A 80 9.10 -1.74 6.64
CA VAL A 80 7.90 -1.67 5.80
C VAL A 80 7.41 -3.07 5.48
N LYS A 81 6.17 -3.35 5.85
CA LYS A 81 5.46 -4.59 5.50
C LYS A 81 4.55 -4.32 4.30
N MET A 82 4.72 -5.09 3.23
CA MET A 82 3.85 -5.03 2.07
C MET A 82 2.81 -6.14 2.12
N ASN A 83 1.58 -5.80 1.76
CA ASN A 83 0.47 -6.72 1.57
C ASN A 83 -0.20 -6.43 0.22
N ARG A 84 -0.93 -7.40 -0.31
CA ARG A 84 -1.79 -7.23 -1.49
C ARG A 84 -3.22 -7.64 -1.18
N ILE A 85 -4.20 -6.91 -1.70
CA ILE A 85 -5.61 -7.29 -1.66
C ILE A 85 -6.14 -7.29 -3.08
N HIS A 86 -6.55 -8.46 -3.58
CA HIS A 86 -7.32 -8.53 -4.81
C HIS A 86 -8.78 -8.14 -4.51
N VAL A 87 -9.32 -7.17 -5.25
CA VAL A 87 -10.71 -6.74 -5.08
C VAL A 87 -11.69 -7.78 -5.58
N ASP A 88 -12.84 -7.86 -4.92
CA ASP A 88 -13.99 -8.65 -5.36
C ASP A 88 -15.11 -7.71 -5.85
N PHE A 89 -15.21 -7.58 -7.17
CA PHE A 89 -16.27 -6.80 -7.84
C PHE A 89 -17.36 -7.67 -8.45
N GLY A 90 -17.44 -8.94 -8.05
CA GLY A 90 -18.41 -9.92 -8.59
C GLY A 90 -17.90 -10.66 -9.83
N GLY A 91 -18.60 -11.73 -10.20
CA GLY A 91 -18.32 -12.52 -11.41
C GLY A 91 -16.89 -13.05 -11.51
N ALA A 92 -16.23 -12.80 -12.64
CA ALA A 92 -14.84 -13.22 -12.85
C ALA A 92 -13.87 -12.63 -11.82
N SER A 93 -14.13 -11.41 -11.32
CA SER A 93 -13.30 -10.77 -10.28
C SER A 93 -13.35 -11.55 -8.97
N SER A 94 -14.52 -12.05 -8.56
CA SER A 94 -14.66 -12.91 -7.37
C SER A 94 -13.85 -14.20 -7.50
N MET A 95 -13.91 -14.84 -8.65
CA MET A 95 -13.14 -16.06 -8.92
C MET A 95 -11.62 -15.78 -8.81
N MET A 96 -11.14 -14.69 -9.36
CA MET A 96 -9.73 -14.32 -9.30
C MET A 96 -9.30 -13.92 -7.88
N ALA A 97 -10.14 -13.19 -7.15
CA ALA A 97 -9.88 -12.84 -5.75
C ALA A 97 -9.77 -14.07 -4.86
N ARG A 98 -10.67 -15.04 -5.03
CA ARG A 98 -10.59 -16.34 -4.35
C ARG A 98 -9.33 -17.11 -4.74
N GLY A 99 -8.96 -17.11 -6.02
CA GLY A 99 -7.73 -17.73 -6.51
C GLY A 99 -6.48 -17.12 -5.89
N TYR A 100 -6.43 -15.80 -5.75
CA TYR A 100 -5.34 -15.10 -5.09
C TYR A 100 -5.23 -15.48 -3.60
N ILE A 101 -6.36 -15.45 -2.87
CA ILE A 101 -6.37 -15.84 -1.45
C ILE A 101 -5.98 -17.32 -1.27
N ALA A 102 -6.42 -18.23 -2.16
CA ALA A 102 -6.00 -19.63 -2.11
C ALA A 102 -4.48 -19.78 -2.34
N ALA A 103 -3.89 -18.94 -3.22
CA ALA A 103 -2.44 -18.89 -3.42
C ALA A 103 -1.72 -18.35 -2.17
N GLU A 104 -2.26 -17.34 -1.48
CA GLU A 104 -1.73 -16.87 -0.19
C GLU A 104 -1.76 -17.98 0.86
N MET A 105 -2.88 -18.69 1.01
CA MET A 105 -3.04 -19.78 1.98
C MET A 105 -2.12 -20.98 1.70
N THR A 106 -1.64 -21.12 0.48
CA THR A 106 -0.68 -22.16 0.08
C THR A 106 0.77 -21.68 0.05
N GLY A 107 1.00 -20.38 0.32
CA GLY A 107 2.35 -19.77 0.37
C GLY A 107 2.99 -19.54 -0.99
N ILE A 108 2.21 -19.52 -2.07
CA ILE A 108 2.72 -19.34 -3.44
C ILE A 108 2.30 -18.02 -4.08
N ALA A 109 1.59 -17.14 -3.35
CA ALA A 109 1.06 -15.90 -3.91
C ALA A 109 2.16 -15.03 -4.53
N ASP A 110 3.23 -14.73 -3.79
CA ASP A 110 4.29 -13.82 -4.24
C ASP A 110 5.01 -14.36 -5.48
N GLN A 111 5.38 -15.65 -5.48
CA GLN A 111 6.10 -16.25 -6.61
C GLN A 111 5.24 -16.44 -7.87
N SER A 112 3.91 -16.45 -7.74
CA SER A 112 2.97 -16.66 -8.86
C SER A 112 2.32 -15.39 -9.36
N HIS A 113 2.47 -14.27 -8.64
CA HIS A 113 1.73 -13.03 -8.90
C HIS A 113 2.01 -12.47 -10.29
N SER A 114 3.27 -12.18 -10.60
CA SER A 114 3.68 -11.66 -11.91
C SER A 114 3.37 -12.63 -13.05
N ALA A 115 3.52 -13.94 -12.80
CA ALA A 115 3.18 -14.94 -13.81
C ALA A 115 1.68 -14.98 -14.09
N MET A 116 0.80 -14.71 -13.12
CA MET A 116 -0.63 -14.58 -13.33
C MET A 116 -0.96 -13.33 -14.15
N MET A 117 -0.33 -12.19 -13.86
CA MET A 117 -0.44 -10.98 -14.68
C MET A 117 -0.02 -11.25 -16.13
N ASP A 118 1.13 -11.89 -16.32
CA ASP A 118 1.65 -12.25 -17.65
C ASP A 118 0.74 -13.24 -18.40
N ALA A 119 0.19 -14.24 -17.71
CA ALA A 119 -0.73 -15.18 -18.30
C ALA A 119 -1.98 -14.48 -18.88
N ILE A 120 -2.51 -13.50 -18.15
CA ILE A 120 -3.71 -12.77 -18.59
C ILE A 120 -3.37 -11.73 -19.67
N TRP A 121 -2.35 -10.91 -19.46
CA TRP A 121 -2.12 -9.71 -20.26
C TRP A 121 -1.16 -9.93 -21.44
N LYS A 122 -0.13 -10.79 -21.28
CA LYS A 122 0.80 -11.10 -22.39
C LYS A 122 0.38 -12.34 -23.18
N GLN A 123 -0.15 -13.38 -22.50
CA GLN A 123 -0.55 -14.62 -23.14
C GLN A 123 -2.04 -14.66 -23.49
N HIS A 124 -2.82 -13.63 -23.12
CA HIS A 124 -4.26 -13.52 -23.33
C HIS A 124 -5.06 -14.71 -22.79
N ARG A 125 -4.55 -15.35 -21.72
CA ARG A 125 -5.18 -16.50 -21.11
C ARG A 125 -6.42 -16.08 -20.34
N GLN A 126 -7.52 -16.81 -20.56
CA GLN A 126 -8.77 -16.63 -19.84
C GLN A 126 -8.95 -17.77 -18.83
N PHE A 127 -9.24 -17.40 -17.59
CA PHE A 127 -9.62 -18.35 -16.54
C PHE A 127 -11.14 -18.31 -16.37
N ARG A 128 -11.81 -19.46 -16.51
CA ARG A 128 -13.28 -19.55 -16.52
C ARG A 128 -13.83 -20.35 -15.35
N ASN A 129 -13.01 -21.11 -14.66
CA ASN A 129 -13.39 -21.94 -13.52
C ASN A 129 -12.19 -22.16 -12.58
N PRO A 130 -12.45 -22.61 -11.32
CA PRO A 130 -11.40 -22.85 -10.33
C PRO A 130 -10.38 -23.91 -10.72
N ASP A 131 -10.78 -24.94 -11.52
CA ASP A 131 -9.85 -25.98 -11.96
C ASP A 131 -8.73 -25.45 -12.86
N GLN A 132 -9.06 -24.46 -13.69
CA GLN A 132 -8.05 -23.78 -14.52
C GLN A 132 -7.09 -22.95 -13.67
N LEU A 133 -7.55 -22.34 -12.58
CA LEU A 133 -6.69 -21.68 -11.60
C LEU A 133 -5.83 -22.71 -10.88
N ALA A 134 -6.39 -23.80 -10.39
CA ALA A 134 -5.63 -24.88 -9.76
C ALA A 134 -4.53 -25.42 -10.69
N THR A 135 -4.86 -25.61 -11.97
CA THR A 135 -3.88 -26.04 -12.99
C THR A 135 -2.77 -25.02 -13.21
N PHE A 136 -3.08 -23.74 -13.18
CA PHE A 136 -2.09 -22.68 -13.26
C PHE A 136 -1.16 -22.68 -12.04
N TYR A 137 -1.74 -22.67 -10.85
CA TYR A 137 -0.99 -22.60 -9.60
C TYR A 137 -0.19 -23.85 -9.28
N ALA A 138 -0.56 -25.02 -9.86
CA ALA A 138 0.23 -26.25 -9.74
C ALA A 138 1.64 -26.11 -10.31
N ASN A 139 1.88 -25.20 -11.27
CA ASN A 139 3.22 -24.91 -11.79
C ASN A 139 4.16 -24.26 -10.75
N PHE A 140 3.61 -23.80 -9.61
CA PHE A 140 4.33 -23.20 -8.50
C PHE A 140 4.48 -24.14 -7.30
N GLY A 141 4.27 -25.44 -7.50
CA GLY A 141 4.54 -26.48 -6.51
C GLY A 141 3.38 -26.78 -5.54
N VAL A 142 2.18 -26.26 -5.79
CA VAL A 142 1.01 -26.63 -5.00
C VAL A 142 0.24 -27.76 -5.68
N ASP A 143 -0.18 -28.74 -4.88
CA ASP A 143 -1.10 -29.78 -5.33
C ASP A 143 -2.48 -29.18 -5.67
N LYS A 144 -3.09 -29.65 -6.79
CA LYS A 144 -4.36 -29.11 -7.29
C LYS A 144 -5.51 -29.33 -6.31
N ASP A 145 -5.59 -30.51 -5.69
CA ASP A 145 -6.66 -30.81 -4.75
C ASP A 145 -6.53 -29.99 -3.48
N ARG A 146 -5.28 -29.78 -3.01
CA ARG A 146 -4.99 -28.88 -1.90
C ARG A 146 -5.34 -27.44 -2.22
N PHE A 147 -5.04 -26.95 -3.42
CA PHE A 147 -5.44 -25.60 -3.86
C PHE A 147 -6.96 -25.47 -3.87
N LEU A 148 -7.68 -26.44 -4.48
CA LEU A 148 -9.15 -26.44 -4.54
C LEU A 148 -9.81 -26.58 -3.16
N ALA A 149 -9.22 -27.35 -2.26
CA ALA A 149 -9.67 -27.45 -0.88
C ALA A 149 -9.58 -26.07 -0.17
N ASN A 150 -8.48 -25.36 -0.32
CA ASN A 150 -8.34 -23.98 0.20
C ASN A 150 -9.32 -23.03 -0.48
N TYR A 151 -9.44 -23.07 -1.81
CA TYR A 151 -10.33 -22.23 -2.61
C TYR A 151 -11.80 -22.34 -2.16
N ASN A 152 -12.25 -23.52 -1.72
CA ASN A 152 -13.60 -23.78 -1.25
C ASN A 152 -13.75 -23.75 0.27
N SER A 153 -12.74 -23.33 1.01
CA SER A 153 -12.73 -23.36 2.47
C SER A 153 -13.50 -22.19 3.10
N PHE A 154 -14.06 -22.43 4.29
CA PHE A 154 -14.63 -21.37 5.12
C PHE A 154 -13.59 -20.32 5.55
N ALA A 155 -12.33 -20.73 5.71
CA ALA A 155 -11.23 -19.82 6.03
C ALA A 155 -11.02 -18.81 4.91
N LEU A 156 -11.06 -19.26 3.64
CA LEU A 156 -11.01 -18.37 2.48
C LEU A 156 -12.19 -17.40 2.45
N ASP A 157 -13.41 -17.89 2.66
CA ASP A 157 -14.60 -17.03 2.69
C ASP A 157 -14.49 -15.96 3.76
N SER A 158 -13.93 -16.30 4.91
CA SER A 158 -13.69 -15.36 6.00
C SER A 158 -12.64 -14.31 5.64
N GLN A 159 -11.55 -14.70 4.95
CA GLN A 159 -10.53 -13.76 4.46
C GLN A 159 -11.11 -12.85 3.38
N LEU A 160 -11.88 -13.38 2.43
CA LEU A 160 -12.51 -12.60 1.36
C LEU A 160 -13.46 -11.53 1.95
N ARG A 161 -14.26 -11.89 2.95
CA ARG A 161 -15.12 -10.91 3.67
C ARG A 161 -14.30 -9.83 4.36
N ARG A 162 -13.20 -10.19 5.03
CA ARG A 162 -12.30 -9.19 5.66
C ARG A 162 -11.68 -8.25 4.62
N ASN A 163 -11.20 -8.80 3.52
CA ASN A 163 -10.62 -8.03 2.42
C ASN A 163 -11.66 -7.06 1.83
N THR A 164 -12.88 -7.53 1.56
CA THR A 164 -13.99 -6.71 1.06
C THR A 164 -14.34 -5.59 2.05
N GLN A 165 -14.37 -5.88 3.35
CA GLN A 165 -14.62 -4.87 4.37
C GLN A 165 -13.48 -3.84 4.44
N ASN A 166 -12.22 -4.26 4.36
CA ASN A 166 -11.07 -3.36 4.32
C ASN A 166 -11.14 -2.43 3.10
N VAL A 167 -11.40 -2.97 1.90
CA VAL A 167 -11.56 -2.21 0.65
C VAL A 167 -12.65 -1.13 0.80
N LYS A 168 -13.78 -1.48 1.43
CA LYS A 168 -14.87 -0.55 1.73
C LYS A 168 -14.45 0.52 2.76
N THR A 169 -13.83 0.11 3.87
CA THR A 169 -13.38 1.02 4.93
C THR A 169 -12.33 2.01 4.42
N PHE A 170 -11.45 1.57 3.53
CA PHE A 170 -10.45 2.44 2.91
C PHE A 170 -11.03 3.41 1.87
N GLY A 171 -12.31 3.31 1.54
CA GLY A 171 -12.96 4.20 0.57
C GLY A 171 -12.54 3.93 -0.88
N VAL A 172 -12.04 2.72 -1.18
CA VAL A 172 -11.56 2.33 -2.50
C VAL A 172 -12.72 2.30 -3.51
N LYS A 173 -12.58 3.02 -4.61
CA LYS A 173 -13.58 3.10 -5.69
C LYS A 173 -13.13 2.43 -6.98
N GLY A 174 -11.87 2.04 -7.06
CA GLY A 174 -11.27 1.42 -8.26
C GLY A 174 -9.86 0.92 -7.99
N THR A 175 -9.25 0.32 -8.99
CA THR A 175 -7.90 -0.22 -8.93
C THR A 175 -7.03 0.30 -10.09
N PRO A 176 -5.70 0.39 -9.91
CA PRO A 176 -4.97 0.17 -8.68
C PRO A 176 -5.09 1.34 -7.71
N CYS A 177 -4.87 1.08 -6.43
CA CYS A 177 -4.56 2.09 -5.43
C CYS A 177 -3.72 1.45 -4.30
N ILE A 178 -3.09 2.29 -3.49
CA ILE A 178 -2.22 1.83 -2.40
C ILE A 178 -2.69 2.48 -1.10
N VAL A 179 -2.77 1.70 -0.05
CA VAL A 179 -3.09 2.20 1.29
C VAL A 179 -1.82 2.13 2.14
N VAL A 180 -1.46 3.26 2.75
CA VAL A 180 -0.32 3.36 3.66
C VAL A 180 -0.84 3.45 5.08
N ASN A 181 -0.36 2.53 5.92
CA ASN A 181 -0.61 2.47 7.36
C ASN A 181 -2.10 2.52 7.74
N ARG A 182 -2.99 2.03 6.86
CA ARG A 182 -4.46 2.09 6.96
C ARG A 182 -5.02 3.51 7.14
N LYS A 183 -4.18 4.54 7.01
CA LYS A 183 -4.50 5.95 7.23
C LYS A 183 -4.64 6.75 5.95
N TYR A 184 -3.91 6.35 4.91
CA TYR A 184 -3.84 7.13 3.68
C TYR A 184 -4.14 6.28 2.47
N LEU A 185 -5.07 6.72 1.64
CA LEU A 185 -5.39 6.12 0.34
C LEU A 185 -4.71 6.92 -0.77
N VAL A 186 -3.74 6.31 -1.44
CA VAL A 186 -3.10 6.85 -2.64
C VAL A 186 -3.80 6.26 -3.86
N GLN A 187 -4.40 7.12 -4.67
CA GLN A 187 -5.09 6.72 -5.89
C GLN A 187 -4.11 6.58 -7.06
N ASN A 188 -4.54 5.94 -8.14
CA ASN A 188 -3.72 5.75 -9.33
C ASN A 188 -3.30 7.10 -9.94
N THR A 189 -2.02 7.39 -9.88
CA THR A 189 -1.37 8.60 -10.39
C THR A 189 0.01 8.23 -10.95
N SER A 190 0.58 9.07 -11.81
CA SER A 190 1.91 8.85 -12.36
C SER A 190 3.04 8.87 -11.32
N VAL A 191 2.75 9.41 -10.12
CA VAL A 191 3.72 9.55 -9.01
C VAL A 191 3.35 8.68 -7.80
N ILE A 192 2.52 7.63 -8.01
CA ILE A 192 1.95 6.83 -6.92
C ILE A 192 3.01 6.28 -5.95
N MET A 193 4.15 5.79 -6.45
CA MET A 193 5.21 5.23 -5.61
C MET A 193 5.96 6.31 -4.84
N ASP A 194 6.15 7.50 -5.41
CA ASP A 194 6.77 8.65 -4.72
C ASP A 194 5.88 9.14 -3.56
N VAL A 195 4.55 9.13 -3.76
CA VAL A 195 3.57 9.45 -2.69
C VAL A 195 3.62 8.41 -1.59
N VAL A 196 3.74 7.12 -1.93
CA VAL A 196 3.87 6.03 -0.95
C VAL A 196 5.12 6.23 -0.09
N ASP A 197 6.28 6.50 -0.70
CA ASP A 197 7.54 6.72 0.02
C ASP A 197 7.46 7.95 0.95
N TYR A 198 6.85 9.04 0.47
CA TYR A 198 6.61 10.22 1.29
C TYR A 198 5.75 9.92 2.52
N LEU A 199 4.66 9.15 2.35
CA LEU A 199 3.77 8.79 3.44
C LEU A 199 4.40 7.81 4.44
N ILE A 200 5.26 6.90 3.97
CA ILE A 200 6.07 6.02 4.83
C ILE A 200 7.01 6.85 5.72
N ALA A 201 7.74 7.80 5.13
CA ALA A 201 8.64 8.66 5.87
C ALA A 201 7.88 9.48 6.95
N ARG A 202 6.70 9.99 6.60
CA ARG A 202 5.83 10.73 7.53
C ARG A 202 5.37 9.86 8.72
N GLU A 203 5.01 8.61 8.48
CA GLU A 203 4.58 7.69 9.55
C GLU A 203 5.74 7.29 10.48
N THR A 204 6.95 7.15 9.97
CA THR A 204 8.14 6.85 10.80
C THR A 204 8.53 8.01 11.72
N VAL A 205 8.43 9.25 11.25
CA VAL A 205 8.67 10.43 12.08
C VAL A 205 7.61 10.57 13.18
N ALA A 206 6.35 10.31 12.86
CA ALA A 206 5.26 10.39 13.83
C ALA A 206 5.34 9.30 14.93
N ALA A 207 5.92 8.13 14.63
CA ALA A 207 6.11 7.05 15.59
C ALA A 207 7.31 7.27 16.53
N ALA A 208 8.21 8.20 16.20
CA ALA A 208 9.41 8.51 16.98
C ALA A 208 9.20 9.66 18.01
N GLN A 209 8.03 10.28 18.03
CA GLN A 209 7.62 11.34 18.96
C GLN A 209 6.69 10.80 20.05
#